data_c709a1e627ec8a2c497ee0e2e19ca1a8
#
_entry.id   c709a1e627ec8a2c497ee0e2e19ca1a8
#
_cell.length_a   1.000
_cell.length_b   1.000
_cell.length_c   1.000
_cell.angle_alpha   90.00
_cell.angle_beta   90.00
_cell.angle_gamma   90.00
#
_symmetry.space_group_name_H-M   'P 1'
#
loop_
_entity.id
_entity.type
_entity.pdbx_description
1 polymer ?
#
loop_
_entity_poly.entity_id
_entity_poly.type
_entity_poly.pdbx_seq_one_letter_code
_entity_poly.pdbx_strand_id
1 'polypeptide(L)'
;QHRRFDTSLDELNGLLAYIDDDGQWHGYDIKPRYANVAWDHSIEVELIAETTNIVPGETIWLGLRLDPAEHWHTYWKMGGDSGEPTSANEWTAPEGTNIGELLWPSPHWLPFYDTDLVNFAYEQEVLHPIAVTIPSDYEGDTVELSTLAYWNVCEQICIPGEQRLSITLPVAQSLELDVGNAQIFATAREQLPITDHDIKSIIAVAGERVSLGFEASAAVF
;
A
#
# COMPACT_ATOMS: atom_id res chain seq x y z
N GLN A 1 -31.79 14.28 -16.05
CA GLN A 1 -31.39 13.93 -17.44
C GLN A 1 -29.87 13.94 -17.48
N HIS A 2 -29.24 12.76 -17.36
CA HIS A 2 -27.82 12.63 -17.53
C HIS A 2 -27.47 12.88 -18.99
N ARG A 3 -26.76 13.97 -19.29
CA ARG A 3 -26.15 14.16 -20.60
C ARG A 3 -24.88 13.27 -20.63
N ARG A 4 -24.90 12.23 -21.48
CA ARG A 4 -23.67 11.52 -21.87
C ARG A 4 -22.83 12.48 -22.71
N PHE A 5 -21.60 12.72 -22.28
CA PHE A 5 -20.58 13.29 -23.15
C PHE A 5 -20.01 12.15 -24.01
N ASP A 6 -20.12 12.33 -25.33
CA ASP A 6 -19.67 11.38 -26.35
C ASP A 6 -18.26 11.77 -26.84
N THR A 7 -17.34 11.89 -25.90
CA THR A 7 -15.92 12.12 -26.17
C THR A 7 -15.11 10.99 -25.57
N SER A 8 -14.23 10.38 -26.35
CA SER A 8 -13.33 9.33 -25.86
C SER A 8 -12.43 9.89 -24.76
N LEU A 9 -12.24 9.14 -23.68
CA LEU A 9 -11.42 9.51 -22.53
C LEU A 9 -9.95 9.86 -22.88
N ASP A 10 -9.50 9.48 -24.08
CA ASP A 10 -8.15 9.76 -24.58
C ASP A 10 -7.95 11.21 -25.07
N GLU A 11 -9.02 11.96 -25.28
CA GLU A 11 -8.94 13.36 -25.73
C GLU A 11 -9.05 14.39 -24.59
N LEU A 12 -9.41 13.96 -23.38
CA LEU A 12 -9.51 14.82 -22.20
C LEU A 12 -8.19 14.82 -21.43
N ASN A 13 -7.26 15.63 -21.88
CA ASN A 13 -6.06 15.96 -21.09
C ASN A 13 -6.49 16.55 -19.74
N GLY A 14 -6.82 15.69 -18.78
CA GLY A 14 -6.71 15.98 -17.38
C GLY A 14 -7.82 16.72 -16.67
N LEU A 15 -8.97 17.01 -17.28
CA LEU A 15 -10.07 17.68 -16.56
C LEU A 15 -11.41 16.98 -16.80
N LEU A 16 -11.94 16.29 -15.80
CA LEU A 16 -13.35 15.90 -15.75
C LEU A 16 -14.11 16.98 -14.99
N ALA A 17 -14.98 17.69 -15.68
CA ALA A 17 -15.83 18.69 -15.05
C ALA A 17 -17.31 18.36 -15.33
N TYR A 18 -18.15 18.58 -14.33
CA TYR A 18 -19.59 18.54 -14.51
C TYR A 18 -20.22 19.85 -13.99
N ILE A 19 -21.37 20.17 -14.52
CA ILE A 19 -22.19 21.29 -14.03
C ILE A 19 -23.35 20.67 -13.25
N ASP A 20 -23.52 21.08 -11.99
CA ASP A 20 -24.65 20.67 -11.16
C ASP A 20 -25.94 21.35 -11.60
N ASP A 21 -27.05 20.98 -10.95
CA ASP A 21 -28.39 21.50 -11.25
C ASP A 21 -28.54 23.01 -10.95
N ASP A 22 -27.60 23.58 -10.16
CA ASP A 22 -27.52 25.00 -9.82
C ASP A 22 -26.61 25.79 -10.76
N GLY A 23 -26.02 25.12 -11.77
CA GLY A 23 -25.15 25.72 -12.78
C GLY A 23 -23.71 25.95 -12.29
N GLN A 24 -23.30 25.36 -11.17
CA GLN A 24 -21.96 25.42 -10.65
C GLN A 24 -21.03 24.41 -11.33
N TRP A 25 -19.82 24.85 -11.67
CA TRP A 25 -18.78 23.97 -12.21
C TRP A 25 -18.06 23.22 -11.09
N HIS A 26 -18.04 21.91 -11.21
CA HIS A 26 -17.22 21.02 -10.38
C HIS A 26 -16.16 20.37 -11.27
N GLY A 27 -14.90 20.71 -11.06
CA GLY A 27 -13.77 20.15 -11.79
C GLY A 27 -13.05 19.13 -10.92
N TYR A 28 -12.79 17.96 -11.47
CA TYR A 28 -11.84 16.99 -10.90
C TYR A 28 -10.52 17.15 -11.65
N ASP A 29 -9.46 17.45 -10.92
CA ASP A 29 -8.11 17.47 -11.47
C ASP A 29 -7.67 16.01 -11.69
N ILE A 30 -7.79 15.53 -12.92
CA ILE A 30 -7.29 14.20 -13.28
C ILE A 30 -5.81 14.36 -13.52
N LYS A 31 -4.99 14.08 -12.50
CA LYS A 31 -3.56 13.92 -12.71
C LYS A 31 -3.33 12.85 -13.79
N PRO A 32 -2.35 13.01 -14.67
CA PRO A 32 -2.02 11.98 -15.64
C PRO A 32 -1.77 10.67 -14.90
N ARG A 33 -2.45 9.61 -15.31
CA ARG A 33 -2.27 8.26 -14.74
C ARG A 33 -0.89 7.77 -15.15
N TYR A 34 0.06 7.87 -14.25
CA TYR A 34 1.29 7.11 -14.38
C TYR A 34 0.96 5.65 -14.16
N ALA A 35 1.64 4.76 -14.85
CA ALA A 35 1.38 3.32 -14.75
C ALA A 35 1.56 2.75 -13.33
N ASN A 36 2.32 3.45 -12.48
CA ASN A 36 2.59 3.07 -11.10
C ASN A 36 1.72 3.79 -10.05
N VAL A 37 0.82 4.70 -10.45
CA VAL A 37 0.00 5.52 -9.54
C VAL A 37 -1.48 5.36 -9.84
N ALA A 38 -2.29 5.07 -8.82
CA ALA A 38 -3.74 5.24 -8.81
C ALA A 38 -4.08 6.39 -7.86
N TRP A 39 -4.98 7.24 -8.26
CA TRP A 39 -5.32 8.42 -7.49
C TRP A 39 -6.81 8.74 -7.62
N ASP A 40 -7.43 9.11 -6.50
CA ASP A 40 -8.71 9.80 -6.41
C ASP A 40 -8.63 10.86 -5.29
N HIS A 41 -9.72 11.54 -4.98
CA HIS A 41 -9.73 12.60 -3.97
C HIS A 41 -9.60 12.09 -2.52
N SER A 42 -9.72 10.79 -2.28
CA SER A 42 -9.67 10.15 -0.96
C SER A 42 -8.32 9.49 -0.66
N ILE A 43 -7.57 9.10 -1.71
CA ILE A 43 -6.31 8.40 -1.56
C ILE A 43 -5.43 8.50 -2.82
N GLU A 44 -4.13 8.53 -2.63
CA GLU A 44 -3.12 8.24 -3.66
C GLU A 44 -2.50 6.87 -3.38
N VAL A 45 -2.47 5.99 -4.38
CA VAL A 45 -1.86 4.66 -4.27
C VAL A 45 -0.81 4.50 -5.35
N GLU A 46 0.41 4.11 -4.95
CA GLU A 46 1.56 4.09 -5.84
C GLU A 46 2.40 2.83 -5.62
N LEU A 47 2.92 2.26 -6.71
CA LEU A 47 3.95 1.23 -6.67
C LEU A 47 5.32 1.90 -6.89
N ILE A 48 6.16 1.90 -5.86
CA ILE A 48 7.49 2.51 -5.89
C ILE A 48 8.59 1.48 -5.68
N ALA A 49 9.82 1.80 -6.09
CA ALA A 49 11.00 1.00 -5.83
C ALA A 49 12.00 1.78 -4.97
N GLU A 50 12.72 1.08 -4.09
CA GLU A 50 13.80 1.67 -3.29
C GLU A 50 15.03 2.00 -4.13
N THR A 51 15.19 1.32 -5.28
CA THR A 51 16.32 1.46 -6.20
C THR A 51 15.86 1.98 -7.56
N THR A 52 16.74 2.67 -8.25
CA THR A 52 16.49 3.16 -9.63
C THR A 52 16.69 2.08 -10.69
N ASN A 53 17.24 0.94 -10.30
CA ASN A 53 17.61 -0.17 -11.18
C ASN A 53 17.48 -1.51 -10.45
N ILE A 54 17.70 -2.60 -11.21
CA ILE A 54 17.68 -3.96 -10.71
C ILE A 54 18.94 -4.71 -11.15
N VAL A 55 19.44 -5.60 -10.29
CA VAL A 55 20.54 -6.52 -10.60
C VAL A 55 19.99 -7.95 -10.54
N PRO A 56 20.04 -8.73 -11.65
CA PRO A 56 19.59 -10.12 -11.64
C PRO A 56 20.28 -10.94 -10.54
N GLY A 57 19.49 -11.69 -9.78
CA GLY A 57 19.96 -12.47 -8.63
C GLY A 57 20.04 -11.71 -7.31
N GLU A 58 19.93 -10.37 -7.32
CA GLU A 58 19.87 -9.58 -6.09
C GLU A 58 18.43 -9.25 -5.73
N THR A 59 18.16 -9.10 -4.43
CA THR A 59 16.85 -8.69 -3.92
C THR A 59 16.76 -7.19 -3.89
N ILE A 60 15.73 -6.65 -4.54
CA ILE A 60 15.32 -5.25 -4.41
C ILE A 60 14.04 -5.15 -3.57
N TRP A 61 13.72 -3.95 -3.16
CA TRP A 61 12.47 -3.66 -2.46
C TRP A 61 11.55 -2.81 -3.34
N LEU A 62 10.37 -3.34 -3.60
CA LEU A 62 9.22 -2.56 -4.03
C LEU A 62 8.40 -2.19 -2.80
N GLY A 63 7.53 -1.20 -2.96
CA GLY A 63 6.58 -0.82 -1.92
C GLY A 63 5.26 -0.37 -2.53
N LEU A 64 4.18 -0.85 -1.95
CA LEU A 64 2.86 -0.30 -2.20
C LEU A 64 2.66 0.85 -1.20
N ARG A 65 2.71 2.08 -1.71
CA ARG A 65 2.52 3.31 -0.95
C ARG A 65 1.05 3.70 -1.02
N LEU A 66 0.43 3.93 0.13
CA LEU A 66 -0.91 4.45 0.27
C LEU A 66 -0.85 5.77 1.05
N ASP A 67 -1.40 6.82 0.48
CA ASP A 67 -1.44 8.15 1.10
C ASP A 67 -2.90 8.63 1.15
N PRO A 68 -3.62 8.29 2.24
CA PRO A 68 -5.00 8.72 2.40
C PRO A 68 -5.08 10.23 2.62
N ALA A 69 -6.10 10.87 2.06
CA ALA A 69 -6.38 12.28 2.28
C ALA A 69 -6.73 12.55 3.76
N GLU A 70 -6.68 13.81 4.15
CA GLU A 70 -7.04 14.22 5.52
C GLU A 70 -8.42 13.68 5.93
N HIS A 71 -8.50 13.07 7.11
CA HIS A 71 -9.66 12.37 7.71
C HIS A 71 -9.97 11.00 7.12
N TRP A 72 -9.30 10.57 6.04
CA TRP A 72 -9.42 9.23 5.50
C TRP A 72 -8.39 8.29 6.11
N HIS A 73 -8.67 6.98 6.09
CA HIS A 73 -7.77 5.95 6.60
C HIS A 73 -7.87 4.67 5.78
N THR A 74 -6.78 3.91 5.78
CA THR A 74 -6.73 2.55 5.26
C THR A 74 -6.51 1.56 6.40
N TYR A 75 -6.56 0.26 6.12
CA TYR A 75 -6.61 -0.77 7.13
C TYR A 75 -5.34 -1.62 7.18
N TRP A 76 -4.97 -2.04 8.38
CA TRP A 76 -3.96 -3.05 8.61
C TRP A 76 -4.46 -4.43 8.13
N LYS A 77 -3.52 -5.44 8.06
CA LYS A 77 -3.85 -6.83 7.67
C LYS A 77 -4.99 -7.47 8.47
N MET A 78 -5.26 -6.95 9.65
CA MET A 78 -6.43 -7.27 10.47
C MET A 78 -7.11 -5.95 10.80
N GLY A 79 -8.07 -5.56 9.99
CA GLY A 79 -8.70 -4.23 10.06
C GLY A 79 -9.45 -3.94 11.37
N GLY A 80 -9.70 -4.96 12.20
CA GLY A 80 -10.51 -4.83 13.41
C GLY A 80 -11.97 -5.18 13.13
N ASP A 81 -12.88 -4.35 13.63
CA ASP A 81 -14.32 -4.61 13.55
C ASP A 81 -14.93 -4.22 12.19
N SER A 82 -14.21 -3.44 11.38
CA SER A 82 -14.65 -3.06 10.03
C SER A 82 -13.47 -2.87 9.07
N GLY A 83 -13.78 -2.74 7.78
CA GLY A 83 -12.80 -2.52 6.72
C GLY A 83 -12.06 -3.77 6.27
N GLU A 84 -11.48 -3.66 5.10
CA GLU A 84 -10.71 -4.73 4.46
C GLU A 84 -9.26 -4.28 4.24
N PRO A 85 -8.27 -5.18 4.42
CA PRO A 85 -6.87 -4.86 4.21
C PRO A 85 -6.57 -4.61 2.74
N THR A 86 -5.54 -3.82 2.51
CA THR A 86 -4.96 -3.66 1.18
C THR A 86 -4.33 -4.95 0.68
N SER A 87 -4.20 -5.11 -0.63
CA SER A 87 -3.48 -6.25 -1.21
C SER A 87 -2.77 -5.87 -2.51
N ALA A 88 -1.75 -6.65 -2.85
CA ALA A 88 -1.05 -6.61 -4.12
C ALA A 88 -1.03 -8.03 -4.69
N ASN A 89 -1.92 -8.30 -5.63
CA ASN A 89 -2.17 -9.63 -6.17
C ASN A 89 -1.90 -9.66 -7.68
N GLU A 90 -2.05 -10.84 -8.29
CA GLU A 90 -1.94 -11.01 -9.74
C GLU A 90 -0.68 -10.36 -10.33
N TRP A 91 0.47 -10.68 -9.77
CA TRP A 91 1.73 -10.18 -10.24
C TRP A 91 2.05 -10.65 -11.66
N THR A 92 2.50 -9.72 -12.47
CA THR A 92 3.16 -10.02 -13.76
C THR A 92 4.62 -9.63 -13.62
N ALA A 93 5.51 -10.57 -13.88
CA ALA A 93 6.95 -10.44 -13.77
C ALA A 93 7.64 -11.44 -14.71
N PRO A 94 8.95 -11.33 -14.98
CA PRO A 94 9.71 -12.38 -15.66
C PRO A 94 9.54 -13.74 -14.99
N GLU A 95 9.52 -14.81 -15.77
CA GLU A 95 9.41 -16.17 -15.26
C GLU A 95 10.52 -16.48 -14.24
N GLY A 96 10.15 -17.12 -13.12
CA GLY A 96 11.09 -17.44 -12.04
C GLY A 96 11.35 -16.30 -11.06
N THR A 97 10.73 -15.13 -11.23
CA THR A 97 10.81 -14.04 -10.25
C THR A 97 10.22 -14.49 -8.89
N ASN A 98 10.97 -14.27 -7.82
CA ASN A 98 10.47 -14.45 -6.46
C ASN A 98 9.92 -13.14 -5.93
N ILE A 99 8.64 -13.11 -5.59
CA ILE A 99 7.94 -11.96 -5.02
C ILE A 99 7.48 -12.33 -3.61
N GLY A 100 7.95 -11.58 -2.62
CA GLY A 100 7.59 -11.75 -1.22
C GLY A 100 6.17 -11.25 -0.91
N GLU A 101 5.77 -11.45 0.33
CA GLU A 101 4.52 -10.91 0.85
C GLU A 101 4.64 -9.42 1.18
N LEU A 102 3.50 -8.72 1.24
CA LEU A 102 3.42 -7.38 1.80
C LEU A 102 3.88 -7.39 3.26
N LEU A 103 4.82 -6.53 3.61
CA LEU A 103 5.17 -6.26 4.99
C LEU A 103 4.25 -5.18 5.56
N TRP A 104 3.92 -5.33 6.84
CA TRP A 104 2.88 -4.52 7.48
C TRP A 104 3.47 -3.67 8.61
N PRO A 105 3.65 -2.36 8.42
CA PRO A 105 3.95 -1.44 9.51
C PRO A 105 2.93 -1.57 10.65
N SER A 106 3.34 -1.20 11.85
CA SER A 106 2.45 -1.22 13.02
C SER A 106 1.31 -0.22 12.84
N PRO A 107 0.04 -0.64 12.98
CA PRO A 107 -1.11 0.24 12.78
C PRO A 107 -1.36 1.13 13.98
N HIS A 108 -2.19 2.15 13.78
CA HIS A 108 -2.81 2.89 14.88
C HIS A 108 -4.10 2.21 15.32
N TRP A 109 -4.40 2.34 16.60
CA TRP A 109 -5.69 1.97 17.17
C TRP A 109 -6.69 3.10 16.93
N LEU A 110 -7.70 2.84 16.11
CA LEU A 110 -8.71 3.82 15.70
C LEU A 110 -10.08 3.42 16.26
N PRO A 111 -10.55 4.04 17.36
CA PRO A 111 -11.89 3.78 17.87
C PRO A 111 -12.94 4.38 16.93
N PHE A 112 -14.02 3.65 16.71
CA PHE A 112 -15.14 4.14 15.93
C PHE A 112 -16.07 4.96 16.85
N TYR A 113 -16.28 6.23 16.50
CA TYR A 113 -16.99 7.20 17.33
C TYR A 113 -18.31 6.66 17.89
N ASP A 114 -18.52 6.87 19.20
CA ASP A 114 -19.74 6.51 19.97
C ASP A 114 -20.14 5.02 19.91
N THR A 115 -19.21 4.14 19.59
CA THR A 115 -19.40 2.70 19.57
C THR A 115 -18.28 1.99 20.35
N ASP A 116 -18.47 0.69 20.66
CA ASP A 116 -17.41 -0.17 21.21
C ASP A 116 -16.53 -0.79 20.09
N LEU A 117 -16.70 -0.35 18.83
CA LEU A 117 -15.96 -0.87 17.69
C LEU A 117 -14.58 -0.22 17.57
N VAL A 118 -13.62 -1.02 17.15
CA VAL A 118 -12.21 -0.62 17.02
C VAL A 118 -11.63 -1.10 15.71
N ASN A 119 -10.93 -0.22 15.03
CA ASN A 119 -10.16 -0.54 13.84
C ASN A 119 -8.65 -0.44 14.10
N PHE A 120 -7.89 -1.20 13.33
CA PHE A 120 -6.44 -1.05 13.21
C PHE A 120 -6.15 -0.47 11.83
N ALA A 121 -5.70 0.77 11.80
CA ALA A 121 -5.73 1.58 10.59
C ALA A 121 -4.47 2.45 10.43
N TYR A 122 -4.35 3.05 9.25
CA TYR A 122 -3.37 4.06 8.90
C TYR A 122 -4.09 5.32 8.44
N GLU A 123 -3.96 6.38 9.23
CA GLU A 123 -4.56 7.70 8.97
C GLU A 123 -3.60 8.63 8.22
N GLN A 124 -2.40 8.16 7.94
CA GLN A 124 -1.34 8.88 7.24
C GLN A 124 -0.71 7.96 6.20
N GLU A 125 0.20 8.52 5.42
CA GLU A 125 0.98 7.75 4.46
C GLU A 125 1.57 6.50 5.11
N VAL A 126 1.39 5.36 4.44
CA VAL A 126 1.99 4.09 4.79
C VAL A 126 2.60 3.43 3.58
N LEU A 127 3.78 2.86 3.75
CA LEU A 127 4.42 2.01 2.74
C LEU A 127 4.38 0.56 3.20
N HIS A 128 3.92 -0.33 2.34
CA HIS A 128 4.00 -1.78 2.51
C HIS A 128 5.15 -2.33 1.67
N PRO A 129 6.34 -2.62 2.25
CA PRO A 129 7.46 -3.14 1.50
C PRO A 129 7.21 -4.57 1.00
N ILE A 130 7.77 -4.88 -0.16
CA ILE A 130 7.70 -6.18 -0.83
C ILE A 130 9.10 -6.52 -1.34
N ALA A 131 9.66 -7.65 -0.92
CA ALA A 131 10.94 -8.13 -1.44
C ALA A 131 10.74 -8.77 -2.82
N VAL A 132 11.57 -8.40 -3.80
CA VAL A 132 11.51 -8.96 -5.16
C VAL A 132 12.91 -9.37 -5.60
N THR A 133 13.04 -10.60 -6.11
CA THR A 133 14.30 -11.11 -6.66
C THR A 133 14.06 -11.65 -8.05
N ILE A 134 14.71 -11.05 -9.04
CA ILE A 134 14.69 -11.51 -10.42
C ILE A 134 15.69 -12.64 -10.59
N PRO A 135 15.42 -13.67 -11.44
CA PRO A 135 16.37 -14.73 -11.70
C PRO A 135 17.75 -14.20 -12.10
N SER A 136 18.82 -14.84 -11.63
CA SER A 136 20.21 -14.42 -11.89
C SER A 136 20.64 -14.58 -13.36
N ASP A 137 19.91 -15.38 -14.11
CA ASP A 137 20.10 -15.64 -15.57
C ASP A 137 19.19 -14.78 -16.46
N TYR A 138 18.55 -13.76 -15.91
CA TYR A 138 17.75 -12.82 -16.69
C TYR A 138 18.65 -11.96 -17.58
N GLU A 139 18.38 -11.96 -18.90
CA GLU A 139 19.19 -11.32 -19.94
C GLU A 139 18.55 -10.05 -20.54
N GLY A 140 17.41 -9.60 -20.04
CA GLY A 140 16.75 -8.38 -20.53
C GLY A 140 17.45 -7.10 -20.07
N ASP A 141 17.29 -6.01 -20.83
CA ASP A 141 17.81 -4.69 -20.49
C ASP A 141 16.95 -3.95 -19.45
N THR A 142 15.69 -4.34 -19.34
CA THR A 142 14.71 -3.76 -18.41
C THR A 142 13.81 -4.84 -17.83
N VAL A 143 13.29 -4.61 -16.64
CA VAL A 143 12.28 -5.47 -16.01
C VAL A 143 11.03 -4.66 -15.79
N GLU A 144 9.91 -5.15 -16.31
CA GLU A 144 8.57 -4.65 -15.97
C GLU A 144 7.95 -5.55 -14.91
N LEU A 145 7.48 -4.93 -13.84
CA LEU A 145 6.77 -5.56 -12.74
C LEU A 145 5.41 -4.91 -12.59
N SER A 146 4.35 -5.70 -12.56
CA SER A 146 3.00 -5.15 -12.34
C SER A 146 2.19 -6.01 -11.38
N THR A 147 1.27 -5.37 -10.66
CA THR A 147 0.36 -6.02 -9.72
C THR A 147 -1.03 -5.40 -9.80
N LEU A 148 -2.06 -6.17 -9.49
CA LEU A 148 -3.38 -5.64 -9.19
C LEU A 148 -3.41 -5.26 -7.72
N ALA A 149 -3.37 -3.94 -7.45
CA ALA A 149 -3.51 -3.39 -6.11
C ALA A 149 -5.00 -3.20 -5.79
N TYR A 150 -5.39 -3.61 -4.60
CA TYR A 150 -6.71 -3.36 -4.02
C TYR A 150 -6.55 -2.65 -2.68
N TRP A 151 -7.45 -1.72 -2.38
CA TRP A 151 -7.51 -1.02 -1.10
C TRP A 151 -8.94 -0.69 -0.72
N ASN A 152 -9.14 -0.46 0.57
CA ASN A 152 -10.36 0.11 1.10
C ASN A 152 -9.98 1.37 1.89
N VAL A 153 -10.50 2.51 1.48
CA VAL A 153 -10.26 3.79 2.14
C VAL A 153 -11.56 4.32 2.73
N CYS A 154 -11.55 4.70 3.99
CA CYS A 154 -12.77 5.04 4.72
C CYS A 154 -12.62 6.37 5.48
N GLU A 155 -13.73 7.10 5.54
CA GLU A 155 -13.97 8.20 6.47
C GLU A 155 -15.27 7.88 7.25
N GLN A 156 -16.44 8.32 6.76
CA GLN A 156 -17.75 7.90 7.26
C GLN A 156 -18.31 6.71 6.49
N ILE A 157 -17.90 6.56 5.26
CA ILE A 157 -18.18 5.43 4.37
C ILE A 157 -16.87 4.88 3.83
N CYS A 158 -16.88 3.62 3.44
CA CYS A 158 -15.74 2.98 2.82
C CYS A 158 -15.87 3.00 1.30
N ILE A 159 -14.80 3.37 0.63
CA ILE A 159 -14.68 3.36 -0.83
C ILE A 159 -13.65 2.30 -1.20
N PRO A 160 -14.06 1.19 -1.82
CA PRO A 160 -13.12 0.22 -2.36
C PRO A 160 -12.49 0.79 -3.64
N GLY A 161 -11.18 0.59 -3.78
CA GLY A 161 -10.44 0.92 -4.99
C GLY A 161 -9.62 -0.25 -5.49
N GLU A 162 -9.44 -0.32 -6.80
CA GLU A 162 -8.63 -1.33 -7.47
C GLU A 162 -7.94 -0.72 -8.68
N GLN A 163 -6.66 -1.00 -8.82
CA GLN A 163 -5.88 -0.51 -9.96
C GLN A 163 -4.72 -1.47 -10.27
N ARG A 164 -4.49 -1.72 -11.57
CA ARG A 164 -3.24 -2.34 -12.01
C ARG A 164 -2.16 -1.28 -12.05
N LEU A 165 -1.14 -1.49 -11.21
CA LEU A 165 0.04 -0.64 -11.11
C LEU A 165 1.23 -1.36 -11.74
N SER A 166 2.11 -0.62 -12.41
CA SER A 166 3.32 -1.18 -13.00
C SER A 166 4.51 -0.25 -12.83
N ILE A 167 5.70 -0.83 -12.73
CA ILE A 167 6.98 -0.13 -12.70
C ILE A 167 7.96 -0.83 -13.63
N THR A 168 8.76 -0.05 -14.34
CA THR A 168 9.82 -0.57 -15.22
C THR A 168 11.16 -0.07 -14.71
N LEU A 169 12.06 -1.01 -14.42
CA LEU A 169 13.40 -0.73 -13.93
C LEU A 169 14.45 -1.20 -14.93
N PRO A 170 15.49 -0.40 -15.21
CA PRO A 170 16.63 -0.84 -16.03
C PRO A 170 17.45 -1.89 -15.28
N VAL A 171 18.02 -2.83 -16.03
CA VAL A 171 18.98 -3.80 -15.50
C VAL A 171 20.37 -3.16 -15.45
N ALA A 172 21.08 -3.35 -14.35
CA ALA A 172 22.41 -2.82 -14.12
C ALA A 172 23.33 -3.87 -13.48
N GLN A 173 24.60 -3.50 -13.26
CA GLN A 173 25.60 -4.37 -12.61
C GLN A 173 25.75 -4.11 -11.11
N SER A 174 25.19 -3.01 -10.62
CA SER A 174 25.15 -2.64 -9.21
C SER A 174 23.86 -1.93 -8.91
N LEU A 175 23.31 -2.15 -7.69
CA LEU A 175 22.11 -1.44 -7.24
C LEU A 175 22.43 0.03 -6.95
N GLU A 176 21.52 0.91 -7.34
CA GLU A 176 21.56 2.33 -7.05
C GLU A 176 20.26 2.72 -6.34
N LEU A 177 20.39 3.33 -5.14
CA LEU A 177 19.24 3.79 -4.37
C LEU A 177 18.56 4.96 -5.07
N ASP A 178 17.24 4.95 -5.08
CA ASP A 178 16.44 6.14 -5.36
C ASP A 178 16.45 7.06 -4.13
N VAL A 179 17.07 8.24 -4.26
CA VAL A 179 17.24 9.17 -3.14
C VAL A 179 15.92 9.65 -2.57
N GLY A 180 14.89 9.79 -3.41
CA GLY A 180 13.54 10.20 -2.98
C GLY A 180 12.84 9.11 -2.19
N ASN A 181 12.92 7.87 -2.67
CA ASN A 181 12.21 6.74 -2.08
C ASN A 181 12.95 6.11 -0.90
N ALA A 182 14.28 6.14 -0.86
CA ALA A 182 15.09 5.48 0.18
C ALA A 182 14.67 5.89 1.60
N GLN A 183 14.31 7.16 1.82
CA GLN A 183 13.86 7.63 3.13
C GLN A 183 12.48 7.06 3.50
N ILE A 184 11.56 6.92 2.54
CA ILE A 184 10.23 6.34 2.74
C ILE A 184 10.37 4.87 3.16
N PHE A 185 11.25 4.11 2.47
CA PHE A 185 11.55 2.72 2.83
C PHE A 185 12.22 2.59 4.20
N ALA A 186 13.15 3.49 4.54
CA ALA A 186 13.78 3.50 5.86
C ALA A 186 12.74 3.71 6.98
N THR A 187 11.87 4.69 6.81
CA THR A 187 10.76 4.96 7.76
C THR A 187 9.83 3.75 7.89
N ALA A 188 9.45 3.13 6.78
CA ALA A 188 8.59 1.95 6.81
C ALA A 188 9.23 0.79 7.57
N ARG A 189 10.55 0.55 7.41
CA ARG A 189 11.28 -0.49 8.15
C ARG A 189 11.31 -0.25 9.66
N GLU A 190 11.45 1.00 10.09
CA GLU A 190 11.41 1.37 11.51
C GLU A 190 10.04 1.09 12.14
N GLN A 191 8.98 1.12 11.35
CA GLN A 191 7.60 0.86 11.78
C GLN A 191 7.21 -0.62 11.71
N LEU A 192 8.02 -1.48 11.09
CA LEU A 192 7.72 -2.90 11.04
C LEU A 192 7.79 -3.52 12.44
N PRO A 193 6.88 -4.45 12.76
CA PRO A 193 6.95 -5.21 13.99
C PRO A 193 8.29 -5.95 14.10
N ILE A 194 8.93 -5.84 15.23
CA ILE A 194 10.16 -6.57 15.51
C ILE A 194 9.78 -8.03 15.78
N THR A 195 10.33 -8.97 15.01
CA THR A 195 10.00 -10.39 15.08
C THR A 195 10.99 -11.23 15.86
N ASP A 196 12.17 -10.67 16.20
CA ASP A 196 13.24 -11.37 16.90
C ASP A 196 13.22 -11.04 18.40
N HIS A 197 12.24 -11.62 19.10
CA HIS A 197 12.11 -11.47 20.54
C HIS A 197 12.03 -12.81 21.24
N ASP A 198 12.83 -12.96 22.29
CA ASP A 198 12.62 -13.95 23.35
C ASP A 198 11.38 -13.58 24.22
N ILE A 199 10.23 -13.41 23.57
CA ILE A 199 8.97 -13.21 24.30
C ILE A 199 8.35 -14.58 24.52
N LYS A 200 8.27 -14.99 25.79
CA LYS A 200 7.51 -16.17 26.19
C LYS A 200 6.09 -15.77 26.51
N SER A 201 5.14 -16.38 25.81
CA SER A 201 3.72 -16.25 26.15
C SER A 201 3.32 -17.37 27.10
N ILE A 202 2.61 -17.03 28.16
CA ILE A 202 2.04 -17.97 29.12
C ILE A 202 0.53 -17.80 29.09
N ILE A 203 -0.18 -18.90 28.83
CA ILE A 203 -1.64 -18.93 28.87
C ILE A 203 -2.04 -19.77 30.07
N ALA A 204 -2.78 -19.21 31.00
CA ALA A 204 -3.38 -19.89 32.12
C ALA A 204 -4.89 -19.87 32.02
N VAL A 205 -5.54 -21.03 32.10
CA VAL A 205 -6.99 -21.18 32.07
C VAL A 205 -7.46 -21.68 33.44
N ALA A 206 -8.36 -20.95 34.08
CA ALA A 206 -8.97 -21.33 35.35
C ALA A 206 -10.49 -21.13 35.28
N GLY A 207 -11.23 -22.20 35.03
CA GLY A 207 -12.67 -22.16 34.78
C GLY A 207 -12.95 -21.36 33.47
N GLU A 208 -13.78 -20.31 33.59
CA GLU A 208 -14.11 -19.41 32.47
C GLU A 208 -13.11 -18.26 32.30
N ARG A 209 -12.08 -18.17 33.15
CA ARG A 209 -11.08 -17.12 33.09
C ARG A 209 -9.86 -17.58 32.34
N VAL A 210 -9.47 -16.80 31.32
CA VAL A 210 -8.20 -16.92 30.59
C VAL A 210 -7.29 -15.77 31.00
N SER A 211 -6.07 -16.09 31.39
CA SER A 211 -5.02 -15.10 31.70
C SER A 211 -3.87 -15.27 30.71
N LEU A 212 -3.47 -14.15 30.09
CA LEU A 212 -2.32 -14.10 29.19
C LEU A 212 -1.19 -13.36 29.91
N GLY A 213 -0.03 -13.99 29.95
CA GLY A 213 1.20 -13.39 30.47
C GLY A 213 2.28 -13.37 29.38
N PHE A 214 3.09 -12.33 29.39
CA PHE A 214 4.23 -12.20 28.51
C PHE A 214 5.49 -11.97 29.36
N GLU A 215 6.54 -12.72 29.09
CA GLU A 215 7.85 -12.56 29.69
C GLU A 215 8.85 -12.20 28.56
N ALA A 216 9.45 -11.01 28.64
CA ALA A 216 10.47 -10.54 27.72
C ALA A 216 11.83 -10.44 28.42
N SER A 217 12.91 -10.82 27.73
CA SER A 217 14.27 -10.81 28.27
C SER A 217 14.90 -9.40 28.36
N ALA A 218 14.31 -8.40 27.73
CA ALA A 218 14.70 -6.98 27.78
C ALA A 218 13.48 -6.08 27.79
N ALA A 219 13.64 -4.80 28.18
CA ALA A 219 12.57 -3.81 28.12
C ALA A 219 12.14 -3.57 26.65
N VAL A 220 10.99 -4.10 26.31
CA VAL A 220 10.39 -4.03 24.96
C VAL A 220 9.27 -2.97 24.94
N PHE A 221 9.23 -2.08 25.96
CA PHE A 221 8.22 -1.03 26.11
C PHE A 221 8.88 0.34 26.26
#